data_f95c7bb844a9ff22bbe7a25b7c78c3e3
#
_entry.id   f95c7bb844a9ff22bbe7a25b7c78c3e3
#
_cell.length_a   1.000
_cell.length_b   1.000
_cell.length_c   1.000
_cell.angle_alpha   90.00
_cell.angle_beta   90.00
_cell.angle_gamma   90.00
#
_symmetry.space_group_name_H-M   'P 1'
#
loop_
_entity.id
_entity.type
_entity.pdbx_description
1 polymer ?
#
loop_
_entity_poly.entity_id
_entity_poly.type
_entity_poly.pdbx_seq_one_letter_code
_entity_poly.pdbx_strand_id
1 'polypeptide(L)'
;MVVGFSLAPANAHELSVAEGLLEGARGWVLGDRNYWSPNLTGRLSEQGLDLLAPYKKSEKGEKRPWPRSLVHKRRRIETVFSQLRERYRAKRVRARDRWHLASRWLRKVLSHTVGVYLCQQTGFSSPLRFSDLLTD
;
A
#
# COMPACT_ATOMS: atom_id res chain seq x y z
N MET A 1 -0.06 9.16 0.90
CA MET A 1 -1.51 9.16 0.61
C MET A 1 -1.89 7.80 0.07
N VAL A 2 -3.01 7.22 0.51
CA VAL A 2 -3.56 5.99 -0.06
C VAL A 2 -4.38 6.36 -1.29
N VAL A 3 -4.08 5.80 -2.44
CA VAL A 3 -4.75 6.11 -3.72
C VAL A 3 -5.73 5.02 -4.17
N GLY A 4 -5.63 3.82 -3.58
CA GLY A 4 -6.55 2.73 -3.85
C GLY A 4 -6.46 1.65 -2.78
N PHE A 5 -7.51 0.88 -2.63
CA PHE A 5 -7.53 -0.35 -1.85
C PHE A 5 -8.58 -1.31 -2.42
N SER A 6 -8.37 -2.59 -2.17
CA SER A 6 -9.34 -3.63 -2.55
C SER A 6 -9.61 -4.56 -1.38
N LEU A 7 -10.80 -5.12 -1.35
CA LEU A 7 -11.21 -6.17 -0.42
C LEU A 7 -11.39 -7.47 -1.19
N ALA A 8 -10.60 -8.46 -0.85
CA ALA A 8 -10.68 -9.79 -1.42
C ALA A 8 -11.00 -10.83 -0.32
N PRO A 9 -11.55 -11.99 -0.67
CA PRO A 9 -11.66 -13.12 0.25
C PRO A 9 -10.29 -13.49 0.83
N ALA A 10 -10.24 -13.98 2.07
CA ALA A 10 -8.98 -14.29 2.74
C ALA A 10 -8.15 -15.39 2.04
N ASN A 11 -8.79 -16.21 1.22
CA ASN A 11 -8.15 -17.24 0.40
C ASN A 11 -7.77 -16.76 -1.01
N ALA A 12 -8.07 -15.51 -1.39
CA ALA A 12 -7.66 -14.97 -2.67
C ALA A 12 -6.14 -14.74 -2.67
N HIS A 13 -5.49 -15.10 -3.77
CA HIS A 13 -4.07 -14.86 -3.92
C HIS A 13 -3.81 -13.36 -4.17
N GLU A 14 -2.92 -12.74 -3.42
CA GLU A 14 -2.63 -11.30 -3.49
C GLU A 14 -2.29 -10.82 -4.91
N LEU A 15 -1.57 -11.64 -5.68
CA LEU A 15 -1.19 -11.31 -7.07
C LEU A 15 -2.40 -11.15 -7.99
N SER A 16 -3.50 -11.89 -7.76
CA SER A 16 -4.71 -11.79 -8.60
C SER A 16 -5.46 -10.47 -8.42
N VAL A 17 -5.22 -9.79 -7.31
CA VAL A 17 -5.87 -8.51 -6.98
C VAL A 17 -5.00 -7.31 -7.38
N ALA A 18 -3.69 -7.55 -7.50
CA ALA A 18 -2.71 -6.49 -7.72
C ALA A 18 -2.92 -5.71 -9.02
N GLU A 19 -3.21 -6.41 -10.13
CA GLU A 19 -3.39 -5.78 -11.43
C GLU A 19 -4.57 -4.81 -11.44
N GLY A 20 -5.73 -5.24 -10.94
CA GLY A 20 -6.91 -4.37 -10.86
C GLY A 20 -6.71 -3.17 -9.92
N LEU A 21 -5.87 -3.32 -8.89
CA LEU A 21 -5.53 -2.23 -7.99
C LEU A 21 -4.61 -1.20 -8.64
N LEU A 22 -3.81 -1.62 -9.61
CA LEU A 22 -2.81 -0.80 -10.31
C LEU A 22 -3.30 -0.26 -11.65
N GLU A 23 -4.55 -0.53 -12.01
CA GLU A 23 -5.15 -0.06 -13.26
C GLU A 23 -5.04 1.47 -13.39
N GLY A 24 -4.52 1.94 -14.52
CA GLY A 24 -4.30 3.37 -14.78
C GLY A 24 -3.08 3.99 -14.08
N ALA A 25 -2.37 3.25 -13.22
CA ALA A 25 -1.11 3.71 -12.66
C ALA A 25 0.02 3.62 -13.69
N ARG A 26 1.09 4.40 -13.49
CA ARG A 26 2.29 4.40 -14.34
C ARG A 26 3.54 4.62 -13.51
N GLY A 27 4.68 4.16 -14.02
CA GLY A 27 5.99 4.34 -13.39
C GLY A 27 6.32 3.22 -12.41
N TRP A 28 7.00 3.52 -11.32
CA TRP A 28 7.53 2.51 -10.40
C TRP A 28 6.53 2.12 -9.31
N VAL A 29 6.35 0.81 -9.14
CA VAL A 29 5.55 0.21 -8.07
C VAL A 29 6.47 -0.61 -7.17
N LEU A 30 6.43 -0.34 -5.87
CA LEU A 30 7.18 -1.09 -4.88
C LEU A 30 6.28 -2.13 -4.23
N GLY A 31 6.58 -3.40 -4.44
CA GLY A 31 5.94 -4.53 -3.77
C GLY A 31 6.77 -5.10 -2.62
N ASP A 32 6.14 -5.91 -1.79
CA ASP A 32 6.88 -6.80 -0.91
C ASP A 32 7.34 -8.05 -1.65
N ARG A 33 7.99 -8.99 -0.94
CA ARG A 33 8.52 -10.22 -1.55
C ARG A 33 7.43 -11.12 -2.14
N ASN A 34 6.18 -11.03 -1.65
CA ASN A 34 5.08 -11.86 -2.14
C ASN A 34 4.64 -11.45 -3.55
N TYR A 35 4.87 -10.18 -3.91
CA TYR A 35 4.58 -9.67 -5.26
C TYR A 35 5.67 -9.99 -6.28
N TRP A 36 6.79 -10.62 -5.86
CA TRP A 36 7.80 -11.03 -6.82
C TRP A 36 7.27 -12.20 -7.70
N SER A 37 7.00 -11.89 -8.96
CA SER A 37 6.49 -12.82 -9.98
C SER A 37 6.90 -12.34 -11.35
N PRO A 38 7.70 -13.12 -12.12
CA PRO A 38 8.08 -12.75 -13.48
C PRO A 38 6.86 -12.46 -14.39
N ASN A 39 5.81 -13.27 -14.26
CA ASN A 39 4.58 -13.10 -15.05
C ASN A 39 3.87 -11.79 -14.74
N LEU A 40 3.72 -11.45 -13.44
CA LEU A 40 3.12 -10.19 -13.04
C LEU A 40 3.98 -9.00 -13.50
N THR A 41 5.30 -9.09 -13.33
CA THR A 41 6.23 -8.04 -13.77
C THR A 41 6.13 -7.80 -15.27
N GLY A 42 6.07 -8.85 -16.10
CA GLY A 42 5.90 -8.74 -17.55
C GLY A 42 4.62 -8.01 -17.93
N ARG A 43 3.47 -8.45 -17.39
CA ARG A 43 2.17 -7.83 -17.68
C ARG A 43 2.09 -6.36 -17.23
N LEU A 44 2.65 -6.03 -16.08
CA LEU A 44 2.68 -4.64 -15.60
C LEU A 44 3.62 -3.78 -16.44
N SER A 45 4.75 -4.33 -16.92
CA SER A 45 5.67 -3.62 -17.81
C SER A 45 5.01 -3.25 -19.13
N GLU A 46 4.19 -4.13 -19.71
CA GLU A 46 3.38 -3.84 -20.90
C GLU A 46 2.41 -2.66 -20.70
N GLN A 47 1.97 -2.43 -19.45
CA GLN A 47 1.11 -1.32 -19.07
C GLN A 47 1.88 -0.04 -18.68
N GLY A 48 3.21 -0.04 -18.78
CA GLY A 48 4.07 1.07 -18.39
C GLY A 48 4.34 1.17 -16.89
N LEU A 49 4.26 0.03 -16.19
CA LEU A 49 4.54 -0.10 -14.75
C LEU A 49 5.76 -0.97 -14.50
N ASP A 50 6.74 -0.45 -13.77
CA ASP A 50 7.93 -1.18 -13.34
C ASP A 50 7.73 -1.71 -11.92
N LEU A 51 7.38 -2.99 -11.77
CA LEU A 51 7.24 -3.62 -10.47
C LEU A 51 8.61 -3.97 -9.88
N LEU A 52 8.92 -3.35 -8.76
CA LEU A 52 10.12 -3.58 -7.98
C LEU A 52 9.77 -4.34 -6.70
N ALA A 53 10.08 -5.62 -6.64
CA ALA A 53 9.88 -6.48 -5.48
C ALA A 53 11.16 -7.26 -5.15
N PRO A 54 11.47 -7.51 -3.87
CA PRO A 54 12.65 -8.31 -3.48
C PRO A 54 12.52 -9.76 -3.95
N TYR A 55 13.61 -10.36 -4.42
CA TYR A 55 13.63 -11.76 -4.84
C TYR A 55 13.23 -12.74 -3.73
N LYS A 56 12.56 -13.82 -4.10
CA LYS A 56 12.32 -14.96 -3.20
C LYS A 56 13.63 -15.71 -2.95
N LYS A 57 13.84 -16.19 -1.72
CA LYS A 57 15.07 -16.90 -1.33
C LYS A 57 15.34 -18.19 -2.14
N SER A 58 14.30 -18.80 -2.70
CA SER A 58 14.36 -20.06 -3.45
C SER A 58 14.95 -19.93 -4.86
N GLU A 59 15.17 -18.73 -5.35
CA GLU A 59 15.67 -18.55 -6.70
C GLU A 59 17.18 -18.34 -6.68
N LYS A 60 17.88 -19.31 -7.30
CA LYS A 60 19.31 -19.30 -7.55
C LYS A 60 19.64 -18.29 -8.66
N GLY A 61 19.57 -17.01 -8.36
CA GLY A 61 20.00 -15.94 -9.24
C GLY A 61 20.90 -14.98 -8.47
N GLU A 62 21.68 -14.18 -9.17
CA GLU A 62 22.46 -13.11 -8.57
C GLU A 62 21.55 -12.22 -7.74
N LYS A 63 21.76 -12.23 -6.42
CA LYS A 63 21.05 -11.36 -5.49
C LYS A 63 21.49 -9.93 -5.73
N ARG A 64 20.80 -9.19 -6.58
CA ARG A 64 21.02 -7.75 -6.68
C ARG A 64 20.66 -7.12 -5.35
N PRO A 65 21.59 -6.37 -4.72
CA PRO A 65 21.31 -5.72 -3.45
C PRO A 65 20.14 -4.76 -3.63
N TRP A 66 19.17 -4.83 -2.71
CA TRP A 66 18.03 -3.92 -2.72
C TRP A 66 18.49 -2.51 -2.37
N PRO A 67 18.29 -1.50 -3.24
CA PRO A 67 18.78 -0.15 -2.99
C PRO A 67 18.24 0.43 -1.68
N ARG A 68 19.10 1.06 -0.89
CA ARG A 68 18.71 1.67 0.40
C ARG A 68 17.57 2.68 0.26
N SER A 69 17.56 3.46 -0.83
CA SER A 69 16.49 4.41 -1.13
C SER A 69 15.10 3.76 -1.25
N LEU A 70 15.04 2.54 -1.83
CA LEU A 70 13.80 1.78 -1.95
C LEU A 70 13.34 1.21 -0.61
N VAL A 71 14.27 0.83 0.27
CA VAL A 71 13.95 0.41 1.65
C VAL A 71 13.26 1.53 2.40
N HIS A 72 13.76 2.76 2.32
CA HIS A 72 13.13 3.91 2.98
C HIS A 72 11.73 4.22 2.42
N LYS A 73 11.55 4.14 1.10
CA LYS A 73 10.24 4.35 0.47
C LYS A 73 9.23 3.28 0.93
N ARG A 74 9.66 2.02 1.06
CA ARG A 74 8.82 0.93 1.53
C ARG A 74 8.35 1.13 2.98
N ARG A 75 9.18 1.66 3.86
CA ARG A 75 8.81 1.97 5.26
C ARG A 75 7.60 2.90 5.37
N ARG A 76 7.35 3.75 4.37
CA ARG A 76 6.15 4.61 4.34
C ARG A 76 4.85 3.80 4.31
N ILE A 77 4.84 2.68 3.60
CA ILE A 77 3.67 1.76 3.57
C ILE A 77 3.45 1.15 4.95
N GLU A 78 4.52 0.73 5.61
CA GLU A 78 4.46 0.17 6.97
C GLU A 78 3.91 1.20 7.96
N THR A 79 4.32 2.47 7.84
CA THR A 79 3.78 3.58 8.63
C THR A 79 2.28 3.76 8.39
N VAL A 80 1.83 3.78 7.13
CA VAL A 80 0.41 3.90 6.78
C VAL A 80 -0.41 2.74 7.37
N PHE A 81 0.07 1.50 7.25
CA PHE A 81 -0.62 0.34 7.83
C PHE A 81 -0.66 0.39 9.35
N SER A 82 0.42 0.82 10.01
CA SER A 82 0.43 1.01 11.45
C SER A 82 -0.61 2.04 11.89
N GLN A 83 -0.66 3.19 11.23
CA GLN A 83 -1.65 4.23 11.50
C GLN A 83 -3.08 3.75 11.29
N LEU A 84 -3.37 3.09 10.17
CA LEU A 84 -4.69 2.52 9.91
C LEU A 84 -5.09 1.50 10.97
N ARG A 85 -4.17 0.66 11.40
CA ARG A 85 -4.41 -0.37 12.42
C ARG A 85 -4.64 0.22 13.80
N GLU A 86 -3.79 1.13 14.24
CA GLU A 86 -3.74 1.60 15.62
C GLU A 86 -4.69 2.77 15.86
N ARG A 87 -4.64 3.79 15.01
CA ARG A 87 -5.44 5.02 15.17
C ARG A 87 -6.85 4.86 14.64
N TYR A 88 -7.00 4.25 13.45
CA TYR A 88 -8.30 4.04 12.84
C TYR A 88 -8.93 2.68 13.19
N ARG A 89 -8.27 1.87 14.03
CA ARG A 89 -8.74 0.55 14.47
C ARG A 89 -9.17 -0.34 13.30
N ALA A 90 -8.41 -0.32 12.21
CA ALA A 90 -8.74 -1.05 10.99
C ALA A 90 -8.72 -2.58 11.18
N LYS A 91 -7.98 -3.09 12.18
CA LYS A 91 -7.97 -4.51 12.53
C LYS A 91 -9.26 -5.00 13.19
N ARG A 92 -10.09 -4.11 13.74
CA ARG A 92 -11.30 -4.47 14.52
C ARG A 92 -12.56 -3.92 13.85
N VAL A 93 -12.71 -4.17 12.57
CA VAL A 93 -13.91 -3.75 11.84
C VAL A 93 -14.97 -4.82 11.97
N ARG A 94 -16.00 -4.59 12.78
CA ARG A 94 -17.18 -5.45 12.86
C ARG A 94 -18.14 -5.03 11.75
N ALA A 95 -18.59 -5.97 10.93
CA ALA A 95 -19.54 -5.70 9.85
C ALA A 95 -20.52 -6.89 9.71
N ARG A 96 -21.76 -6.60 9.34
CA ARG A 96 -22.79 -7.63 9.10
C ARG A 96 -22.57 -8.33 7.77
N ASP A 97 -22.14 -7.59 6.76
CA ASP A 97 -21.96 -8.05 5.39
C ASP A 97 -20.78 -7.32 4.71
N ARG A 98 -20.52 -7.71 3.47
CA ARG A 98 -19.44 -7.17 2.65
C ARG A 98 -19.55 -5.68 2.42
N TRP A 99 -20.75 -5.17 2.19
CA TRP A 99 -20.98 -3.77 1.90
C TRP A 99 -20.64 -2.88 3.11
N HIS A 100 -21.13 -3.28 4.28
CA HIS A 100 -20.80 -2.58 5.53
C HIS A 100 -19.29 -2.66 5.85
N LEU A 101 -18.65 -3.78 5.57
CA LEU A 101 -17.21 -3.92 5.73
C LEU A 101 -16.46 -2.95 4.80
N ALA A 102 -16.80 -2.95 3.51
CA ALA A 102 -16.20 -2.06 2.51
C ALA A 102 -16.39 -0.58 2.88
N SER A 103 -17.62 -0.18 3.24
CA SER A 103 -17.93 1.20 3.63
C SER A 103 -17.13 1.65 4.85
N ARG A 104 -16.96 0.78 5.85
CA ARG A 104 -16.19 1.11 7.06
C ARG A 104 -14.69 1.23 6.76
N TRP A 105 -14.16 0.36 5.91
CA TRP A 105 -12.78 0.45 5.46
C TRP A 105 -12.55 1.71 4.62
N LEU A 106 -13.46 2.01 3.68
CA LEU A 106 -13.38 3.21 2.85
C LEU A 106 -13.31 4.48 3.70
N ARG A 107 -14.18 4.61 4.70
CA ARG A 107 -14.17 5.77 5.61
C ARG A 107 -12.82 5.92 6.34
N LYS A 108 -12.23 4.82 6.82
CA LYS A 108 -10.93 4.85 7.51
C LYS A 108 -9.80 5.27 6.57
N VAL A 109 -9.76 4.71 5.37
CA VAL A 109 -8.77 5.06 4.35
C VAL A 109 -8.95 6.52 3.91
N LEU A 110 -10.19 6.95 3.68
CA LEU A 110 -10.49 8.33 3.29
C LEU A 110 -10.06 9.32 4.39
N SER A 111 -10.43 9.06 5.65
CA SER A 111 -10.03 9.92 6.76
C SER A 111 -8.50 10.03 6.89
N HIS A 112 -7.79 8.93 6.75
CA HIS A 112 -6.33 8.94 6.72
C HIS A 112 -5.79 9.75 5.54
N THR A 113 -6.34 9.55 4.34
CA THR A 113 -5.92 10.24 3.12
C THR A 113 -6.14 11.75 3.21
N VAL A 114 -7.31 12.17 3.72
CA VAL A 114 -7.62 13.59 3.98
C VAL A 114 -6.65 14.20 4.99
N GLY A 115 -6.36 13.51 6.09
CA GLY A 115 -5.38 13.96 7.08
C GLY A 115 -3.99 14.21 6.46
N VAL A 116 -3.49 13.25 5.68
CA VAL A 116 -2.21 13.40 4.98
C VAL A 116 -2.25 14.55 3.97
N TYR A 117 -3.34 14.68 3.21
CA TYR A 117 -3.51 15.75 2.23
C TYR A 117 -3.50 17.14 2.88
N LEU A 118 -4.26 17.33 3.96
CA LEU A 118 -4.29 18.60 4.69
C LEU A 118 -2.90 18.97 5.23
N CYS A 119 -2.16 18.02 5.78
CA CYS A 119 -0.79 18.25 6.21
C CYS A 119 0.14 18.68 5.06
N GLN A 120 -0.06 18.14 3.86
CA GLN A 120 0.69 18.57 2.69
C GLN A 120 0.34 20.00 2.30
N GLN A 121 -0.93 20.38 2.35
CA GLN A 121 -1.39 21.74 2.03
C GLN A 121 -0.88 22.80 3.03
N THR A 122 -0.77 22.44 4.30
CA THR A 122 -0.23 23.32 5.35
C THR A 122 1.29 23.42 5.36
N GLY A 123 2.00 22.76 4.43
CA GLY A 123 3.45 22.78 4.35
C GLY A 123 4.16 21.98 5.45
N PHE A 124 3.44 21.08 6.11
CA PHE A 124 4.02 20.24 7.15
C PHE A 124 5.07 19.29 6.57
N SER A 125 6.30 19.33 7.09
CA SER A 125 7.47 18.63 6.54
C SER A 125 7.33 17.10 6.53
N SER A 126 6.47 16.57 7.38
CA SER A 126 6.23 15.12 7.53
C SER A 126 4.74 14.79 7.48
N PRO A 127 4.11 14.78 6.28
CA PRO A 127 2.65 14.61 6.15
C PRO A 127 2.10 13.33 6.77
N LEU A 128 2.91 12.27 6.91
CA LEU A 128 2.51 11.04 7.60
C LEU A 128 2.48 11.18 9.12
N ARG A 129 2.99 12.27 9.68
CA ARG A 129 2.93 12.58 11.12
C ARG A 129 1.78 13.53 11.46
N PHE A 130 0.74 13.57 10.65
CA PHE A 130 -0.42 14.47 10.86
C PHE A 130 -1.07 14.35 12.24
N SER A 131 -0.83 13.25 12.93
CA SER A 131 -1.27 13.07 14.31
C SER A 131 -0.60 14.01 15.30
N ASP A 132 0.60 14.47 14.97
CA ASP A 132 1.34 15.38 15.85
C ASP A 132 0.71 16.80 15.83
N LEU A 133 -0.16 17.06 14.83
CA LEU A 133 -0.98 18.28 14.76
C LEU A 133 -2.24 18.24 15.66
N LEU A 134 -2.59 17.06 16.18
CA LEU A 134 -3.80 16.85 16.96
C LEU A 134 -3.51 16.72 18.47
N THR A 135 -2.26 16.75 18.85
CA THR A 135 -1.80 16.72 20.24
C THR A 135 -1.40 18.14 20.65
N ASP A 136 -2.38 18.91 21.12
CA ASP A 136 -2.17 20.03 22.02
C ASP A 136 -2.25 19.53 23.47
#